data_3cfde1fc0b83375e822ee0a1973cbbdb
#
_entry.id   3cfde1fc0b83375e822ee0a1973cbbdb
#
_cell.length_a   1.000
_cell.length_b   1.000
_cell.length_c   1.000
_cell.angle_alpha   90.00
_cell.angle_beta   90.00
_cell.angle_gamma   90.00
#
_symmetry.space_group_name_H-M   'P 1'
#
loop_
_entity.id
_entity.type
_entity.pdbx_description
1 polymer ?
#
loop_
_entity_poly.entity_id
_entity_poly.type
_entity_poly.pdbx_seq_one_letter_code
_entity_poly.pdbx_strand_id
1 'polypeptide(L)'
;MNYSFLKINNLYLLFFLFYISLVTGFVFDENLNFGALPDWEAGDYPVINDLSLNFKETLLNYESYGHRHSPVYLIFLSLLKKIGFSFDSIRFINLNISLLLILFFYKCLIIKFDRIEKSILLLLSLSIFLSPTFRSLAIWPSSRLIGLIFFVISIYEFLKFLKTKKKKYIWKNIFFLISSSYISPNFAVFIIFFGYHYWKNIELKYLFILFFFCLFCSIPAFYYLFYLDINFLLAKTPGL
;
A
#
# COMPACT_ATOMS: atom_id res chain seq x y z
N MET A 1 35.65 -16.10 0.78
CA MET A 1 34.41 -16.76 0.32
C MET A 1 34.04 -16.18 -1.04
N ASN A 2 34.07 -16.98 -2.12
CA ASN A 2 33.86 -16.48 -3.49
C ASN A 2 32.35 -16.27 -3.72
N TYR A 3 31.87 -15.03 -3.61
CA TYR A 3 30.45 -14.64 -3.85
C TYR A 3 30.09 -14.58 -5.35
N SER A 4 30.68 -15.44 -6.17
CA SER A 4 30.42 -15.45 -7.63
C SER A 4 28.94 -15.69 -7.98
N PHE A 5 28.15 -16.22 -7.06
CA PHE A 5 26.72 -16.45 -7.23
C PHE A 5 25.86 -15.18 -7.13
N LEU A 6 26.36 -14.15 -6.46
CA LEU A 6 25.66 -12.86 -6.27
C LEU A 6 25.93 -11.84 -7.39
N LYS A 7 26.36 -12.30 -8.57
CA LYS A 7 26.43 -11.39 -9.72
C LYS A 7 25.05 -10.81 -10.01
N ILE A 8 24.99 -9.51 -10.27
CA ILE A 8 23.73 -8.76 -10.55
C ILE A 8 22.89 -9.46 -11.62
N ASN A 9 23.49 -10.02 -12.66
CA ASN A 9 22.77 -10.75 -13.71
C ASN A 9 21.99 -11.98 -13.19
N ASN A 10 22.53 -12.70 -12.22
CA ASN A 10 21.85 -13.86 -11.62
C ASN A 10 20.66 -13.40 -10.76
N LEU A 11 20.74 -12.22 -10.14
CA LEU A 11 19.64 -11.67 -9.37
C LEU A 11 18.49 -11.16 -10.25
N TYR A 12 18.78 -10.64 -11.44
CA TYR A 12 17.72 -10.34 -12.43
C TYR A 12 17.03 -11.61 -12.93
N LEU A 13 17.79 -12.69 -13.17
CA LEU A 13 17.20 -13.99 -13.50
C LEU A 13 16.32 -14.51 -12.35
N LEU A 14 16.78 -14.38 -11.10
CA LEU A 14 16.02 -14.77 -9.92
C LEU A 14 14.73 -13.94 -9.77
N PHE A 15 14.78 -12.63 -10.00
CA PHE A 15 13.59 -11.78 -10.04
C PHE A 15 12.59 -12.28 -11.09
N PHE A 16 13.07 -12.59 -12.29
CA PHE A 16 12.23 -13.09 -13.37
C PHE A 16 11.59 -14.44 -13.04
N LEU A 17 12.33 -15.37 -12.43
CA LEU A 17 11.80 -16.65 -11.97
C LEU A 17 10.72 -16.48 -10.88
N PHE A 18 10.93 -15.59 -9.92
CA PHE A 18 9.93 -15.27 -8.91
C PHE A 18 8.69 -14.60 -9.50
N TYR A 19 8.87 -13.72 -10.49
CA TYR A 19 7.74 -13.12 -11.20
C TYR A 19 6.94 -14.15 -11.97
N ILE A 20 7.59 -15.05 -12.72
CA ILE A 20 6.92 -16.18 -13.40
C ILE A 20 6.16 -17.02 -12.37
N SER A 21 6.78 -17.36 -11.24
CA SER A 21 6.12 -18.11 -10.18
C SER A 21 4.87 -17.40 -9.65
N LEU A 22 4.92 -16.06 -9.49
CA LEU A 22 3.77 -15.27 -9.07
C LEU A 22 2.66 -15.24 -10.12
N VAL A 23 3.02 -15.10 -11.40
CA VAL A 23 2.06 -15.17 -12.54
C VAL A 23 1.45 -16.56 -12.64
N THR A 24 2.24 -17.62 -12.42
CA THR A 24 1.71 -18.99 -12.34
C THR A 24 0.70 -19.13 -11.21
N GLY A 25 1.02 -18.58 -10.01
CA GLY A 25 0.08 -18.55 -8.90
C GLY A 25 -1.21 -17.80 -9.24
N PHE A 26 -1.11 -16.71 -10.00
CA PHE A 26 -2.29 -15.97 -10.49
C PHE A 26 -3.16 -16.82 -11.42
N VAL A 27 -2.54 -17.56 -12.37
CA VAL A 27 -3.27 -18.42 -13.34
C VAL A 27 -3.98 -19.59 -12.64
N PHE A 28 -3.41 -20.10 -11.53
CA PHE A 28 -3.99 -21.20 -10.76
C PHE A 28 -4.74 -20.74 -9.50
N ASP A 29 -5.08 -19.46 -9.41
CA ASP A 29 -5.86 -18.89 -8.29
C ASP A 29 -5.26 -19.17 -6.90
N GLU A 30 -3.93 -19.05 -6.80
CA GLU A 30 -3.20 -19.32 -5.57
C GLU A 30 -3.74 -18.48 -4.40
N ASN A 31 -4.09 -19.14 -3.31
CA ASN A 31 -4.60 -18.53 -2.08
C ASN A 31 -3.92 -19.14 -0.84
N LEU A 32 -2.64 -18.81 -0.63
CA LEU A 32 -1.84 -19.29 0.49
C LEU A 32 -2.23 -18.67 1.84
N ASN A 33 -2.95 -17.55 1.82
CA ASN A 33 -3.44 -16.86 3.00
C ASN A 33 -4.97 -16.91 3.06
N PHE A 34 -5.55 -18.04 3.06
CA PHE A 34 -6.98 -18.42 3.07
C PHE A 34 -8.04 -17.30 3.08
N GLY A 35 -7.73 -16.12 3.62
CA GLY A 35 -8.64 -14.97 3.70
C GLY A 35 -8.65 -14.08 2.46
N ALA A 36 -7.61 -14.09 1.61
CA ALA A 36 -7.50 -13.12 0.51
C ALA A 36 -8.55 -13.34 -0.60
N LEU A 37 -8.78 -14.60 -0.99
CA LEU A 37 -9.81 -14.95 -1.97
C LEU A 37 -11.23 -14.67 -1.47
N PRO A 38 -11.67 -15.15 -0.28
CA PRO A 38 -13.00 -14.83 0.24
C PRO A 38 -13.21 -13.32 0.48
N ASP A 39 -12.21 -12.60 1.00
CA ASP A 39 -12.28 -11.15 1.16
C ASP A 39 -12.51 -10.45 -0.18
N TRP A 40 -11.89 -10.96 -1.24
CA TRP A 40 -12.06 -10.40 -2.57
C TRP A 40 -13.43 -10.76 -3.18
N GLU A 41 -13.78 -12.06 -3.26
CA GLU A 41 -14.98 -12.51 -3.96
C GLU A 41 -16.28 -12.14 -3.26
N ALA A 42 -16.35 -12.35 -1.95
CA ALA A 42 -17.55 -12.08 -1.17
C ALA A 42 -17.57 -10.66 -0.57
N GLY A 43 -16.42 -10.02 -0.45
CA GLY A 43 -16.27 -8.68 0.13
C GLY A 43 -16.05 -7.60 -0.93
N ASP A 44 -14.82 -7.41 -1.36
CA ASP A 44 -14.39 -6.23 -2.12
C ASP A 44 -15.01 -6.14 -3.52
N TYR A 45 -15.11 -7.26 -4.27
CA TYR A 45 -15.56 -7.24 -5.65
C TYR A 45 -17.05 -6.87 -5.83
N PRO A 46 -18.00 -7.35 -5.01
CA PRO A 46 -19.40 -6.87 -5.05
C PRO A 46 -19.48 -5.36 -4.89
N VAL A 47 -18.77 -4.78 -3.93
CA VAL A 47 -18.76 -3.33 -3.72
C VAL A 47 -18.15 -2.57 -4.89
N ILE A 48 -17.07 -3.10 -5.49
CA ILE A 48 -16.46 -2.53 -6.70
C ILE A 48 -17.49 -2.52 -7.84
N ASN A 49 -18.25 -3.59 -7.97
CA ASN A 49 -19.32 -3.69 -8.97
C ASN A 49 -20.39 -2.61 -8.77
N ASP A 50 -20.91 -2.51 -7.55
CA ASP A 50 -21.97 -1.55 -7.21
C ASP A 50 -21.47 -0.11 -7.30
N LEU A 51 -20.24 0.20 -6.85
CA LEU A 51 -19.61 1.50 -7.07
C LEU A 51 -19.46 1.85 -8.56
N SER A 52 -19.22 0.85 -9.42
CA SER A 52 -19.11 1.09 -10.87
C SER A 52 -20.45 1.42 -11.54
N LEU A 53 -21.55 0.91 -10.98
CA LEU A 53 -22.91 1.10 -11.48
C LEU A 53 -23.59 2.32 -10.85
N ASN A 54 -23.59 2.41 -9.51
CA ASN A 54 -24.36 3.39 -8.72
C ASN A 54 -23.46 4.03 -7.66
N PHE A 55 -22.42 4.77 -8.08
CA PHE A 55 -21.38 5.32 -7.22
C PHE A 55 -21.92 6.04 -5.97
N LYS A 56 -22.86 6.98 -6.15
CA LYS A 56 -23.38 7.81 -5.05
C LYS A 56 -24.14 6.99 -4.02
N GLU A 57 -25.03 6.11 -4.47
CA GLU A 57 -25.85 5.29 -3.61
C GLU A 57 -25.01 4.28 -2.83
N THR A 58 -24.09 3.61 -3.50
CA THR A 58 -23.17 2.65 -2.88
C THR A 58 -22.28 3.34 -1.84
N LEU A 59 -21.80 4.55 -2.12
CA LEU A 59 -20.96 5.28 -1.17
C LEU A 59 -21.74 5.72 0.07
N LEU A 60 -22.99 6.16 -0.08
CA LEU A 60 -23.84 6.54 1.05
C LEU A 60 -24.24 5.34 1.92
N ASN A 61 -24.38 4.17 1.31
CA ASN A 61 -24.73 2.92 1.99
C ASN A 61 -23.50 2.02 2.26
N TYR A 62 -22.29 2.58 2.22
CA TYR A 62 -21.05 1.80 2.31
C TYR A 62 -20.94 0.96 3.58
N GLU A 63 -21.48 1.45 4.70
CA GLU A 63 -21.47 0.72 5.97
C GLU A 63 -22.27 -0.59 5.92
N SER A 64 -23.34 -0.66 5.09
CA SER A 64 -24.17 -1.86 4.94
C SER A 64 -23.40 -3.07 4.39
N TYR A 65 -22.28 -2.84 3.70
CA TYR A 65 -21.40 -3.91 3.21
C TYR A 65 -20.50 -4.50 4.30
N GLY A 66 -20.48 -3.92 5.51
CA GLY A 66 -19.65 -4.40 6.63
C GLY A 66 -18.13 -4.31 6.39
N HIS A 67 -17.71 -3.46 5.44
CA HIS A 67 -16.29 -3.29 5.12
C HIS A 67 -15.51 -2.62 6.24
N ARG A 68 -14.34 -3.20 6.55
CA ARG A 68 -13.38 -2.68 7.55
C ARG A 68 -12.35 -1.72 6.97
N HIS A 69 -12.37 -1.49 5.66
CA HIS A 69 -11.39 -0.69 4.95
C HIS A 69 -12.06 0.55 4.35
N SER A 70 -11.25 1.60 4.19
CA SER A 70 -11.67 2.80 3.48
C SER A 70 -12.09 2.48 2.04
N PRO A 71 -13.13 3.12 1.50
CA PRO A 71 -13.59 2.89 0.13
C PRO A 71 -12.59 3.39 -0.93
N VAL A 72 -11.55 4.16 -0.57
CA VAL A 72 -10.64 4.83 -1.52
C VAL A 72 -10.03 3.87 -2.53
N TYR A 73 -9.57 2.71 -2.08
CA TYR A 73 -9.00 1.72 -3.00
C TYR A 73 -10.07 1.05 -3.87
N LEU A 74 -11.23 0.74 -3.29
CA LEU A 74 -12.36 0.15 -4.03
C LEU A 74 -12.91 1.12 -5.07
N ILE A 75 -12.95 2.43 -4.77
CA ILE A 75 -13.28 3.47 -5.75
C ILE A 75 -12.30 3.44 -6.93
N PHE A 76 -11.00 3.35 -6.66
CA PHE A 76 -10.01 3.23 -7.74
C PHE A 76 -10.27 2.00 -8.62
N LEU A 77 -10.51 0.83 -8.02
CA LEU A 77 -10.79 -0.39 -8.76
C LEU A 77 -12.14 -0.32 -9.51
N SER A 78 -13.15 0.34 -8.95
CA SER A 78 -14.44 0.55 -9.61
C SER A 78 -14.32 1.42 -10.86
N LEU A 79 -13.42 2.41 -10.86
CA LEU A 79 -13.11 3.19 -12.06
C LEU A 79 -12.50 2.31 -13.16
N LEU A 80 -11.58 1.40 -12.81
CA LEU A 80 -11.04 0.44 -13.79
C LEU A 80 -12.17 -0.43 -14.37
N LYS A 81 -13.08 -0.94 -13.51
CA LYS A 81 -14.23 -1.71 -13.97
C LYS A 81 -15.14 -0.91 -14.89
N LYS A 82 -15.42 0.35 -14.54
CA LYS A 82 -16.26 1.26 -15.36
C LYS A 82 -15.65 1.53 -16.75
N ILE A 83 -14.34 1.50 -16.88
CA ILE A 83 -13.62 1.64 -18.17
C ILE A 83 -13.65 0.33 -18.99
N GLY A 84 -14.15 -0.77 -18.41
CA GLY A 84 -14.31 -2.04 -19.10
C GLY A 84 -13.29 -3.12 -18.74
N PHE A 85 -12.44 -2.92 -17.72
CA PHE A 85 -11.54 -3.99 -17.26
C PHE A 85 -12.34 -5.13 -16.62
N SER A 86 -11.99 -6.37 -17.03
CA SER A 86 -12.57 -7.59 -16.47
C SER A 86 -12.06 -7.84 -15.03
N PHE A 87 -12.70 -8.76 -14.33
CA PHE A 87 -12.29 -9.26 -13.03
C PHE A 87 -10.80 -9.64 -13.02
N ASP A 88 -10.37 -10.48 -13.95
CA ASP A 88 -8.99 -10.94 -14.01
C ASP A 88 -8.01 -9.85 -14.45
N SER A 89 -8.45 -8.92 -15.31
CA SER A 89 -7.62 -7.76 -15.68
C SER A 89 -7.31 -6.88 -14.49
N ILE A 90 -8.29 -6.64 -13.60
CA ILE A 90 -8.11 -5.87 -12.36
C ILE A 90 -7.12 -6.59 -11.42
N ARG A 91 -7.27 -7.91 -11.26
CA ARG A 91 -6.34 -8.73 -10.47
C ARG A 91 -4.92 -8.69 -11.05
N PHE A 92 -4.78 -8.80 -12.37
CA PHE A 92 -3.48 -8.74 -13.02
C PHE A 92 -2.81 -7.37 -12.90
N ILE A 93 -3.58 -6.28 -12.95
CA ILE A 93 -3.08 -4.93 -12.68
C ILE A 93 -2.57 -4.84 -11.24
N ASN A 94 -3.34 -5.34 -10.26
CA ASN A 94 -2.91 -5.36 -8.86
C ASN A 94 -1.62 -6.15 -8.66
N LEU A 95 -1.49 -7.33 -9.29
CA LEU A 95 -0.27 -8.13 -9.26
C LEU A 95 0.94 -7.32 -9.72
N ASN A 96 0.83 -6.59 -10.83
CA ASN A 96 1.93 -5.77 -11.33
C ASN A 96 2.23 -4.56 -10.43
N ILE A 97 1.21 -3.91 -9.87
CA ILE A 97 1.38 -2.83 -8.89
C ILE A 97 2.12 -3.34 -7.64
N SER A 98 1.87 -4.58 -7.22
CA SER A 98 2.51 -5.18 -6.04
C SER A 98 4.04 -5.21 -6.12
N LEU A 99 4.61 -5.28 -7.32
CA LEU A 99 6.07 -5.25 -7.54
C LEU A 99 6.71 -3.94 -7.06
N LEU A 100 5.94 -2.86 -6.97
CA LEU A 100 6.40 -1.59 -6.41
C LEU A 100 6.84 -1.74 -4.95
N LEU A 101 6.26 -2.68 -4.19
CA LEU A 101 6.70 -2.95 -2.83
C LEU A 101 8.17 -3.37 -2.81
N ILE A 102 8.53 -4.34 -3.64
CA ILE A 102 9.89 -4.88 -3.74
C ILE A 102 10.86 -3.79 -4.20
N LEU A 103 10.48 -3.02 -5.23
CA LEU A 103 11.28 -1.94 -5.77
C LEU A 103 11.57 -0.86 -4.72
N PHE A 104 10.54 -0.37 -4.01
CA PHE A 104 10.72 0.70 -3.04
C PHE A 104 11.36 0.21 -1.76
N PHE A 105 11.11 -1.03 -1.34
CA PHE A 105 11.83 -1.65 -0.23
C PHE A 105 13.33 -1.73 -0.53
N TYR A 106 13.72 -2.21 -1.73
CA TYR A 106 15.11 -2.21 -2.18
C TYR A 106 15.73 -0.80 -2.15
N LYS A 107 15.00 0.22 -2.64
CA LYS A 107 15.46 1.61 -2.60
C LYS A 107 15.65 2.12 -1.17
N CYS A 108 14.80 1.74 -0.22
CA CYS A 108 14.97 2.05 1.19
C CYS A 108 16.25 1.42 1.75
N LEU A 109 16.49 0.14 1.45
CA LEU A 109 17.67 -0.59 1.91
C LEU A 109 18.96 0.05 1.39
N ILE A 110 19.03 0.43 0.12
CA ILE A 110 20.22 1.11 -0.46
C ILE A 110 20.52 2.44 0.25
N ILE A 111 19.50 3.22 0.62
CA ILE A 111 19.72 4.49 1.30
C ILE A 111 20.19 4.26 2.74
N LYS A 112 19.60 3.27 3.42
CA LYS A 112 19.84 3.00 4.83
C LYS A 112 21.16 2.27 5.07
N PHE A 113 21.52 1.37 4.18
CA PHE A 113 22.65 0.45 4.32
C PHE A 113 23.66 0.64 3.18
N ASP A 114 24.21 1.84 3.06
CA ASP A 114 25.13 2.24 1.98
C ASP A 114 26.48 1.47 1.97
N ARG A 115 26.84 0.83 3.08
CA ARG A 115 28.06 0.00 3.22
C ARG A 115 27.86 -1.47 2.84
N ILE A 116 26.61 -1.91 2.67
CA ILE A 116 26.29 -3.30 2.30
C ILE A 116 26.25 -3.42 0.78
N GLU A 117 26.74 -4.53 0.26
CA GLU A 117 26.73 -4.81 -1.16
C GLU A 117 25.29 -4.82 -1.71
N LYS A 118 25.09 -4.11 -2.83
CA LYS A 118 23.76 -3.94 -3.44
C LYS A 118 23.10 -5.26 -3.85
N SER A 119 23.90 -6.26 -4.20
CA SER A 119 23.43 -7.61 -4.51
C SER A 119 22.76 -8.28 -3.31
N ILE A 120 23.33 -8.14 -2.11
CA ILE A 120 22.73 -8.67 -0.87
C ILE A 120 21.43 -7.95 -0.56
N LEU A 121 21.38 -6.62 -0.69
CA LEU A 121 20.18 -5.82 -0.48
C LEU A 121 19.08 -6.17 -1.48
N LEU A 122 19.44 -6.44 -2.73
CA LEU A 122 18.49 -6.90 -3.75
C LEU A 122 17.95 -8.29 -3.39
N LEU A 123 18.80 -9.24 -3.03
CA LEU A 123 18.37 -10.56 -2.60
C LEU A 123 17.41 -10.50 -1.40
N LEU A 124 17.72 -9.64 -0.41
CA LEU A 124 16.82 -9.41 0.73
C LEU A 124 15.47 -8.85 0.28
N SER A 125 15.45 -7.97 -0.73
CA SER A 125 14.19 -7.42 -1.26
C SER A 125 13.39 -8.48 -2.02
N LEU A 126 14.05 -9.36 -2.75
CA LEU A 126 13.43 -10.47 -3.49
C LEU A 126 12.82 -11.51 -2.56
N SER A 127 13.28 -11.63 -1.31
CA SER A 127 12.68 -12.55 -0.34
C SER A 127 11.19 -12.26 -0.04
N ILE A 128 10.70 -11.06 -0.36
CA ILE A 128 9.28 -10.70 -0.25
C ILE A 128 8.41 -11.64 -1.11
N PHE A 129 8.90 -12.10 -2.26
CA PHE A 129 8.18 -13.06 -3.11
C PHE A 129 7.92 -14.41 -2.44
N LEU A 130 8.68 -14.75 -1.39
CA LEU A 130 8.52 -15.99 -0.63
C LEU A 130 7.46 -15.87 0.46
N SER A 131 6.96 -14.67 0.72
CA SER A 131 5.90 -14.45 1.71
C SER A 131 4.54 -14.94 1.18
N PRO A 132 3.89 -15.92 1.84
CA PRO A 132 2.56 -16.37 1.46
C PRO A 132 1.54 -15.23 1.46
N THR A 133 1.62 -14.35 2.44
CA THR A 133 0.74 -13.17 2.56
C THR A 133 0.94 -12.22 1.39
N PHE A 134 2.20 -11.89 1.03
CA PHE A 134 2.46 -11.03 -0.13
C PHE A 134 1.89 -11.65 -1.40
N ARG A 135 2.14 -12.93 -1.66
CA ARG A 135 1.67 -13.63 -2.87
C ARG A 135 0.14 -13.58 -2.96
N SER A 136 -0.54 -13.96 -1.89
CA SER A 136 -2.01 -13.93 -1.87
C SER A 136 -2.58 -12.52 -2.10
N LEU A 137 -2.05 -11.49 -1.43
CA LEU A 137 -2.52 -10.11 -1.59
C LEU A 137 -2.08 -9.47 -2.93
N ALA A 138 -1.06 -9.99 -3.57
CA ALA A 138 -0.68 -9.58 -4.92
C ALA A 138 -1.63 -10.12 -5.98
N ILE A 139 -2.10 -11.37 -5.82
CA ILE A 139 -3.05 -12.05 -6.71
C ILE A 139 -4.48 -11.60 -6.46
N TRP A 140 -4.88 -11.46 -5.20
CA TRP A 140 -6.20 -11.00 -4.77
C TRP A 140 -6.10 -9.56 -4.26
N PRO A 141 -6.65 -8.58 -4.99
CA PRO A 141 -6.50 -7.17 -4.66
C PRO A 141 -6.91 -6.86 -3.23
N SER A 142 -6.05 -6.12 -2.53
CA SER A 142 -6.31 -5.76 -1.14
C SER A 142 -5.79 -4.37 -0.82
N SER A 143 -6.62 -3.57 -0.15
CA SER A 143 -6.25 -2.25 0.37
C SER A 143 -5.04 -2.32 1.32
N ARG A 144 -4.85 -3.43 2.04
CA ARG A 144 -3.69 -3.63 2.93
C ARG A 144 -2.36 -3.57 2.18
N LEU A 145 -2.27 -4.28 1.04
CA LEU A 145 -1.04 -4.31 0.24
C LEU A 145 -0.76 -2.94 -0.40
N ILE A 146 -1.78 -2.32 -0.96
CA ILE A 146 -1.63 -1.01 -1.60
C ILE A 146 -1.27 0.07 -0.55
N GLY A 147 -1.92 0.04 0.62
CA GLY A 147 -1.56 0.91 1.74
C GLY A 147 -0.10 0.71 2.16
N LEU A 148 0.38 -0.54 2.25
CA LEU A 148 1.79 -0.86 2.56
C LEU A 148 2.75 -0.32 1.49
N ILE A 149 2.41 -0.41 0.21
CA ILE A 149 3.24 0.14 -0.87
C ILE A 149 3.41 1.65 -0.69
N PHE A 150 2.31 2.39 -0.50
CA PHE A 150 2.38 3.84 -0.27
C PHE A 150 3.16 4.18 1.01
N PHE A 151 3.01 3.37 2.06
CA PHE A 151 3.77 3.54 3.29
C PHE A 151 5.27 3.34 3.08
N VAL A 152 5.69 2.31 2.34
CA VAL A 152 7.12 2.09 2.03
C VAL A 152 7.68 3.21 1.14
N ILE A 153 6.88 3.75 0.20
CA ILE A 153 7.26 4.94 -0.57
C ILE A 153 7.45 6.15 0.38
N SER A 154 6.57 6.32 1.34
CA SER A 154 6.69 7.34 2.39
C SER A 154 8.02 7.20 3.16
N ILE A 155 8.37 6.00 3.62
CA ILE A 155 9.65 5.70 4.26
C ILE A 155 10.83 6.06 3.34
N TYR A 156 10.76 5.70 2.07
CA TYR A 156 11.80 6.03 1.10
C TYR A 156 12.05 7.54 0.99
N GLU A 157 10.99 8.33 0.90
CA GLU A 157 11.11 9.80 0.83
C GLU A 157 11.62 10.38 2.16
N PHE A 158 11.23 9.81 3.30
CA PHE A 158 11.77 10.17 4.61
C PHE A 158 13.28 9.90 4.72
N LEU A 159 13.76 8.74 4.29
CA LEU A 159 15.18 8.40 4.26
C LEU A 159 15.96 9.36 3.36
N LYS A 160 15.40 9.76 2.22
CA LYS A 160 15.98 10.80 1.36
C LYS A 160 16.07 12.15 2.05
N PHE A 161 15.05 12.54 2.83
CA PHE A 161 15.11 13.74 3.65
C PHE A 161 16.24 13.65 4.67
N LEU A 162 16.36 12.55 5.40
CA LEU A 162 17.42 12.38 6.40
C LEU A 162 18.82 12.52 5.78
N LYS A 163 19.03 12.00 4.57
CA LYS A 163 20.29 12.05 3.84
C LYS A 163 20.58 13.42 3.23
N THR A 164 19.58 14.10 2.68
CA THR A 164 19.78 15.31 1.84
C THR A 164 19.35 16.61 2.50
N LYS A 165 18.56 16.53 3.56
CA LYS A 165 17.90 17.64 4.28
C LYS A 165 17.01 18.53 3.39
N LYS A 166 16.65 18.11 2.18
CA LYS A 166 15.82 18.88 1.24
C LYS A 166 14.33 18.80 1.64
N LYS A 167 13.71 19.95 1.90
CA LYS A 167 12.29 20.08 2.35
C LYS A 167 11.28 19.40 1.40
N LYS A 168 11.55 19.32 0.09
CA LYS A 168 10.68 18.63 -0.88
C LYS A 168 10.37 17.17 -0.54
N TYR A 169 11.31 16.49 0.13
CA TYR A 169 11.12 15.08 0.52
C TYR A 169 10.19 14.93 1.72
N ILE A 170 10.07 15.96 2.57
CA ILE A 170 9.09 15.99 3.65
C ILE A 170 7.67 15.99 3.05
N TRP A 171 7.40 16.88 2.08
CA TRP A 171 6.10 16.96 1.41
C TRP A 171 5.72 15.64 0.74
N LYS A 172 6.68 15.00 0.05
CA LYS A 172 6.45 13.69 -0.56
C LYS A 172 6.19 12.59 0.48
N ASN A 173 6.96 12.57 1.58
CA ASN A 173 6.73 11.63 2.67
C ASN A 173 5.31 11.78 3.23
N ILE A 174 4.89 13.00 3.56
CA ILE A 174 3.56 13.28 4.11
C ILE A 174 2.47 12.93 3.11
N PHE A 175 2.62 13.30 1.84
CA PHE A 175 1.66 12.94 0.79
C PHE A 175 1.45 11.42 0.70
N PHE A 176 2.53 10.64 0.65
CA PHE A 176 2.43 9.18 0.58
C PHE A 176 1.94 8.56 1.90
N LEU A 177 2.26 9.15 3.05
CA LEU A 177 1.72 8.71 4.34
C LEU A 177 0.21 8.95 4.42
N ILE A 178 -0.27 10.11 4.03
CA ILE A 178 -1.71 10.43 3.97
C ILE A 178 -2.41 9.47 3.02
N SER A 179 -1.87 9.26 1.81
CA SER A 179 -2.44 8.32 0.84
C SER A 179 -2.50 6.89 1.40
N SER A 180 -1.42 6.44 2.05
CA SER A 180 -1.38 5.15 2.74
C SER A 180 -2.46 5.04 3.82
N SER A 181 -2.63 6.08 4.62
CA SER A 181 -3.62 6.14 5.72
C SER A 181 -5.05 6.15 5.21
N TYR A 182 -5.31 6.80 4.08
CA TYR A 182 -6.63 6.76 3.44
C TYR A 182 -6.96 5.39 2.83
N ILE A 183 -5.96 4.66 2.34
CA ILE A 183 -6.17 3.31 1.79
C ILE A 183 -6.28 2.29 2.91
N SER A 184 -5.41 2.38 3.92
CA SER A 184 -5.37 1.48 5.08
C SER A 184 -5.08 2.29 6.35
N PRO A 185 -6.10 2.59 7.18
CA PRO A 185 -6.01 3.51 8.33
C PRO A 185 -4.94 3.15 9.36
N ASN A 186 -4.53 1.89 9.42
CA ASN A 186 -3.48 1.40 10.33
C ASN A 186 -2.15 2.16 10.19
N PHE A 187 -1.88 2.73 9.00
CA PHE A 187 -0.65 3.49 8.76
C PHE A 187 -0.69 4.92 9.31
N ALA A 188 -1.86 5.43 9.70
CA ALA A 188 -1.99 6.77 10.26
C ALA A 188 -1.17 6.97 11.55
N VAL A 189 -1.02 5.92 12.35
CA VAL A 189 -0.25 5.96 13.62
C VAL A 189 1.20 6.42 13.41
N PHE A 190 1.78 6.16 12.24
CA PHE A 190 3.16 6.54 11.93
C PHE A 190 3.38 8.05 11.76
N ILE A 191 2.32 8.86 11.73
CA ILE A 191 2.44 10.32 11.75
C ILE A 191 3.15 10.79 13.02
N ILE A 192 2.99 10.08 14.14
CA ILE A 192 3.66 10.39 15.41
C ILE A 192 5.17 10.21 15.26
N PHE A 193 5.60 9.10 14.63
CA PHE A 193 7.02 8.83 14.36
C PHE A 193 7.65 9.88 13.46
N PHE A 194 7.03 10.20 12.33
CA PHE A 194 7.56 11.19 11.40
C PHE A 194 7.51 12.60 12.02
N GLY A 195 6.42 12.96 12.72
CA GLY A 195 6.27 14.23 13.40
C GLY A 195 7.37 14.48 14.43
N TYR A 196 7.70 13.47 15.24
CA TYR A 196 8.81 13.53 16.19
C TYR A 196 10.17 13.78 15.51
N HIS A 197 10.44 13.08 14.41
CA HIS A 197 11.67 13.29 13.67
C HIS A 197 11.73 14.65 12.99
N TYR A 198 10.62 15.17 12.49
CA TYR A 198 10.55 16.50 11.89
C TYR A 198 10.74 17.58 12.94
N TRP A 199 10.10 17.47 14.10
CA TRP A 199 10.32 18.39 15.20
C TRP A 199 11.81 18.58 15.52
N LYS A 200 12.59 17.51 15.52
CA LYS A 200 14.04 17.57 15.80
C LYS A 200 14.89 18.15 14.66
N ASN A 201 14.38 18.17 13.42
CA ASN A 201 15.20 18.44 12.24
C ASN A 201 14.77 19.65 11.40
N ILE A 202 13.65 20.28 11.71
CA ILE A 202 13.15 21.45 10.96
C ILE A 202 12.71 22.57 11.91
N GLU A 203 12.61 23.78 11.34
CA GLU A 203 12.16 24.95 12.05
C GLU A 203 10.69 24.82 12.50
N LEU A 204 10.37 25.31 13.69
CA LEU A 204 9.03 25.24 14.28
C LEU A 204 7.95 25.84 13.36
N LYS A 205 8.25 26.98 12.72
CA LYS A 205 7.33 27.60 11.74
C LYS A 205 6.92 26.65 10.63
N TYR A 206 7.89 25.89 10.10
CA TYR A 206 7.62 24.93 9.03
C TYR A 206 6.83 23.72 9.54
N LEU A 207 7.08 23.30 10.77
CA LEU A 207 6.31 22.23 11.42
C LEU A 207 4.83 22.61 11.58
N PHE A 208 4.53 23.86 11.94
CA PHE A 208 3.14 24.37 11.98
C PHE A 208 2.47 24.27 10.60
N ILE A 209 3.17 24.67 9.53
CA ILE A 209 2.62 24.57 8.16
C ILE A 209 2.26 23.10 7.84
N LEU A 210 3.15 22.15 8.17
CA LEU A 210 2.89 20.72 7.96
C LEU A 210 1.72 20.23 8.81
N PHE A 211 1.62 20.66 10.06
CA PHE A 211 0.51 20.29 10.93
C PHE A 211 -0.83 20.75 10.37
N PHE A 212 -0.95 22.02 9.98
CA PHE A 212 -2.17 22.54 9.36
C PHE A 212 -2.49 21.86 8.03
N PHE A 213 -1.48 21.53 7.22
CA PHE A 213 -1.68 20.75 6.00
C PHE A 213 -2.22 19.35 6.31
N CYS A 214 -1.67 18.63 7.29
CA CYS A 214 -2.19 17.33 7.71
C CYS A 214 -3.62 17.44 8.23
N LEU A 215 -3.92 18.48 9.04
CA LEU A 215 -5.26 18.74 9.53
C LEU A 215 -6.25 18.98 8.39
N PHE A 216 -5.88 19.82 7.42
CA PHE A 216 -6.70 20.05 6.22
C PHE A 216 -6.94 18.75 5.43
N CYS A 217 -5.89 17.95 5.23
CA CYS A 217 -6.01 16.65 4.55
C CYS A 217 -6.83 15.63 5.34
N SER A 218 -7.04 15.82 6.66
CA SER A 218 -7.88 14.91 7.45
C SER A 218 -9.38 15.21 7.36
N ILE A 219 -9.78 16.35 6.79
CA ILE A 219 -11.20 16.74 6.66
C ILE A 219 -12.06 15.67 5.99
N PRO A 220 -11.66 15.05 4.85
CA PRO A 220 -12.45 13.97 4.26
C PRO A 220 -12.60 12.75 5.19
N ALA A 221 -11.57 12.43 6.00
CA ALA A 221 -11.66 11.33 6.97
C ALA A 221 -12.70 11.63 8.06
N PHE A 222 -12.77 12.87 8.56
CA PHE A 222 -13.81 13.29 9.48
C PHE A 222 -15.20 13.21 8.84
N TYR A 223 -15.34 13.60 7.57
CA TYR A 223 -16.59 13.44 6.84
C TYR A 223 -17.03 11.97 6.76
N TYR A 224 -16.13 11.05 6.44
CA TYR A 224 -16.42 9.62 6.44
C TYR A 224 -16.81 9.11 7.83
N LEU A 225 -16.09 9.48 8.88
CA LEU A 225 -16.31 8.98 10.23
C LEU A 225 -17.61 9.51 10.88
N PHE A 226 -17.91 10.81 10.66
CA PHE A 226 -18.98 11.47 11.40
C PHE A 226 -20.27 11.66 10.57
N TYR A 227 -20.16 11.75 9.26
CA TYR A 227 -21.32 11.99 8.39
C TYR A 227 -21.80 10.71 7.70
N LEU A 228 -20.89 9.87 7.23
CA LEU A 228 -21.23 8.59 6.59
C LEU A 228 -21.24 7.42 7.59
N ASP A 229 -20.97 7.68 8.86
CA ASP A 229 -20.89 6.69 9.96
C ASP A 229 -20.03 5.46 9.63
N ILE A 230 -19.03 5.65 8.75
CA ILE A 230 -18.13 4.60 8.31
C ILE A 230 -17.03 4.43 9.38
N ASN A 231 -17.19 3.44 10.23
CA ASN A 231 -16.31 3.23 11.37
C ASN A 231 -15.10 2.36 11.00
N PHE A 232 -13.98 3.01 10.58
CA PHE A 232 -12.73 2.31 10.25
C PHE A 232 -11.92 1.85 11.46
N LEU A 233 -12.15 2.46 12.63
CA LEU A 233 -11.32 2.24 13.81
C LEU A 233 -11.87 1.16 14.74
N LEU A 234 -13.18 1.05 14.79
CA LEU A 234 -13.89 0.09 15.63
C LEU A 234 -14.65 -0.86 14.71
N ALA A 235 -13.96 -1.86 14.18
CA ALA A 235 -14.63 -2.92 13.44
C ALA A 235 -15.73 -3.52 14.33
N LYS A 236 -16.99 -3.19 14.05
CA LYS A 236 -18.10 -3.98 14.56
C LYS A 236 -17.88 -5.37 14.03
N THR A 237 -17.48 -6.30 14.90
CA THR A 237 -17.51 -7.72 14.56
C THR A 237 -18.97 -8.05 14.24
N PRO A 238 -19.29 -8.52 13.04
CA PRO A 238 -20.64 -8.99 12.78
C PRO A 238 -20.92 -10.14 13.76
N GLY A 239 -21.87 -9.95 14.68
CA GLY A 239 -22.38 -11.02 15.52
C GLY A 239 -21.68 -11.21 16.87
N LEU A 240 -21.54 -10.18 17.68
CA LEU A 240 -21.56 -10.27 19.14
C LEU A 240 -22.73 -9.47 19.66
#